data_4a61992663368c95a0297c4dffde77b4
#
_entry.id   4a61992663368c95a0297c4dffde77b4
#
_cell.length_a   1.000
_cell.length_b   1.000
_cell.length_c   1.000
_cell.angle_alpha   90.00
_cell.angle_beta   90.00
_cell.angle_gamma   90.00
#
_symmetry.space_group_name_H-M   'P 1'
#
loop_
_entity.id
_entity.type
_entity.pdbx_description
1 polymer ?
#
loop_
_entity_poly.entity_id
_entity_poly.type
_entity_poly.pdbx_seq_one_letter_code
_entity_poly.pdbx_strand_id
1 'polypeptide(L)'
;AMEVRMMKIGNETKTWWKEAVIYQIYPRSFADSNGDGIGDLNGITEHLPYLEKLGVDVLWLSPIYQSPNDDNGYDISDYRNIMTEFGTMEDFDRMLAEAHKHHLKIVMDLVVNHSSDEHAWFIESRKSKDNPYRDYYIWKDPVNGKEPNNWGSCFGGSAWEYDKATDMYYLHCFSKKQPDLNWENPKVRDAVFDMMTWWCDKGIDGFRMDVISMISKDPAYPDGPVTDGLYGSFSPYVCNGPHVHEYLQEMNRRVLSKYDLLTVGEAGDVTIEEAKKYANKEQTELNMVFQFEHVDCVPGPIGKWSDEKPKLSVLRPILNKWQYELEGKAWNSLYWDNHDQPRVVSRFGNDSEQFRVVSAKMLATCLHMMKGTPYIYQGEEIGMTNVYFDRLEDYRDIESINAYHQYVDSGLVSPEKMMSYLKLISRDNARTPMQWNSSKNAGFTTGTPWIHVNPNYTAINTEAALADPDSVFYYYQKLIQLRHSLPIVVYGTFHGLLEDSETIYAYTRTLDDQTLTVACNFTDTEQPCDLFENGFSEELISNYKEHKAGVLQPYEARVVLS
;
A
#
# COMPACT_ATOMS: atom_id res chain seq x y z
N ALA A 1 3.50 29.75 28.72
CA ALA A 1 3.49 28.58 27.86
C ALA A 1 4.92 28.27 27.48
N MET A 2 5.50 27.19 28.01
CA MET A 2 6.82 26.71 27.57
C MET A 2 6.63 26.14 26.16
N GLU A 3 7.15 26.84 25.15
CA GLU A 3 7.35 26.24 23.84
C GLU A 3 8.26 25.03 24.01
N VAL A 4 7.69 23.84 23.82
CA VAL A 4 8.46 22.62 23.72
C VAL A 4 9.27 22.76 22.44
N ARG A 5 10.56 23.08 22.57
CA ARG A 5 11.50 23.12 21.43
C ARG A 5 11.56 21.71 20.85
N MET A 6 10.93 21.50 19.70
CA MET A 6 11.00 20.23 18.99
C MET A 6 12.46 19.96 18.61
N MET A 7 12.96 18.76 18.97
CA MET A 7 14.32 18.34 18.69
C MET A 7 14.53 18.16 17.19
N LYS A 8 15.62 18.72 16.66
CA LYS A 8 16.03 18.54 15.28
C LYS A 8 17.17 17.54 15.18
N ILE A 9 17.10 16.68 14.16
CA ILE A 9 18.16 15.75 13.78
C ILE A 9 18.41 15.94 12.27
N GLY A 10 19.60 16.40 11.90
CA GLY A 10 19.89 16.77 10.52
C GLY A 10 18.94 17.87 10.05
N ASN A 11 18.29 17.66 8.90
CA ASN A 11 17.33 18.61 8.32
C ASN A 11 15.88 18.39 8.80
N GLU A 12 15.66 17.50 9.75
CA GLU A 12 14.34 17.03 10.11
C GLU A 12 13.99 17.33 11.57
N THR A 13 12.69 17.49 11.82
CA THR A 13 12.16 17.48 13.18
C THR A 13 12.00 16.02 13.63
N LYS A 14 12.57 15.67 14.79
CA LYS A 14 12.41 14.32 15.36
C LYS A 14 10.92 14.06 15.65
N THR A 15 10.39 12.99 15.06
CA THR A 15 8.98 12.64 15.17
C THR A 15 8.81 11.11 15.14
N TRP A 16 7.91 10.57 15.96
CA TRP A 16 7.75 9.11 16.09
C TRP A 16 7.33 8.43 14.77
N TRP A 17 6.47 9.06 13.96
CA TRP A 17 6.02 8.45 12.71
C TRP A 17 7.11 8.45 11.62
N LYS A 18 8.17 9.27 11.77
CA LYS A 18 9.36 9.20 10.93
C LYS A 18 10.22 7.98 11.29
N GLU A 19 10.28 7.65 12.57
CA GLU A 19 11.11 6.56 13.10
C GLU A 19 10.42 5.20 13.07
N ALA A 20 9.10 5.18 12.88
CA ALA A 20 8.27 3.99 12.91
C ALA A 20 8.50 3.06 11.71
N VAL A 21 8.17 1.78 11.90
CA VAL A 21 8.00 0.78 10.85
C VAL A 21 6.56 0.31 10.89
N ILE A 22 5.87 0.37 9.76
CA ILE A 22 4.47 0.00 9.67
C ILE A 22 4.35 -1.39 9.02
N TYR A 23 3.49 -2.21 9.60
CA TYR A 23 3.12 -3.51 9.06
C TYR A 23 1.67 -3.47 8.60
N GLN A 24 1.42 -3.78 7.34
CA GLN A 24 0.06 -3.84 6.82
C GLN A 24 -0.52 -5.23 7.03
N ILE A 25 -1.69 -5.28 7.66
CA ILE A 25 -2.51 -6.48 7.78
C ILE A 25 -3.68 -6.40 6.80
N TYR A 26 -3.85 -7.44 5.99
CA TYR A 26 -5.04 -7.68 5.19
C TYR A 26 -5.93 -8.64 5.98
N PRO A 27 -6.94 -8.12 6.72
CA PRO A 27 -7.62 -8.91 7.76
C PRO A 27 -8.25 -10.20 7.27
N ARG A 28 -8.85 -10.18 6.08
CA ARG A 28 -9.52 -11.34 5.49
C ARG A 28 -8.58 -12.53 5.30
N SER A 29 -7.29 -12.30 5.15
CA SER A 29 -6.28 -13.31 4.86
C SER A 29 -5.18 -13.41 5.91
N PHE A 30 -5.37 -12.86 7.10
CA PHE A 30 -4.30 -12.90 8.11
C PHE A 30 -4.40 -14.14 9.02
N ALA A 31 -5.47 -14.27 9.78
CA ALA A 31 -5.69 -15.42 10.67
C ALA A 31 -7.18 -15.57 10.98
N ASP A 32 -7.71 -16.77 10.82
CA ASP A 32 -9.09 -17.10 11.09
C ASP A 32 -9.20 -17.78 12.46
N SER A 33 -9.91 -17.15 13.39
CA SER A 33 -10.06 -17.65 14.76
C SER A 33 -11.28 -18.53 14.99
N ASN A 34 -12.26 -18.52 14.08
CA ASN A 34 -13.55 -19.20 14.28
C ASN A 34 -13.86 -20.30 13.24
N GLY A 35 -12.96 -20.54 12.28
CA GLY A 35 -13.09 -21.65 11.35
C GLY A 35 -14.03 -21.41 10.16
N ASP A 36 -14.43 -20.17 9.89
CA ASP A 36 -15.30 -19.84 8.75
C ASP A 36 -14.55 -19.65 7.41
N GLY A 37 -13.22 -19.74 7.41
CA GLY A 37 -12.40 -19.58 6.21
C GLY A 37 -11.97 -18.15 5.94
N ILE A 38 -12.35 -17.21 6.80
CA ILE A 38 -12.09 -15.77 6.66
C ILE A 38 -11.33 -15.31 7.89
N GLY A 39 -10.23 -14.58 7.68
CA GLY A 39 -9.48 -13.94 8.76
C GLY A 39 -10.36 -12.95 9.53
N ASP A 40 -10.01 -12.70 10.79
CA ASP A 40 -10.81 -11.88 11.68
C ASP A 40 -9.97 -11.12 12.72
N LEU A 41 -10.63 -10.23 13.47
CA LEU A 41 -9.99 -9.39 14.47
C LEU A 41 -9.38 -10.19 15.63
N ASN A 42 -10.06 -11.26 16.06
CA ASN A 42 -9.55 -12.13 17.12
C ASN A 42 -8.28 -12.88 16.65
N GLY A 43 -8.24 -13.24 15.37
CA GLY A 43 -7.02 -13.81 14.76
C GLY A 43 -5.85 -12.85 14.79
N ILE A 44 -6.09 -11.56 14.56
CA ILE A 44 -5.06 -10.52 14.69
C ILE A 44 -4.59 -10.44 16.15
N THR A 45 -5.52 -10.39 17.10
CA THR A 45 -5.20 -10.30 18.53
C THR A 45 -4.31 -11.47 18.98
N GLU A 46 -4.59 -12.68 18.51
CA GLU A 46 -3.79 -13.87 18.82
C GLU A 46 -2.35 -13.79 18.32
N HIS A 47 -2.10 -13.03 17.26
CA HIS A 47 -0.77 -12.91 16.64
C HIS A 47 -0.02 -11.61 16.96
N LEU A 48 -0.52 -10.79 17.87
CA LEU A 48 0.17 -9.57 18.32
C LEU A 48 1.58 -9.88 18.89
N PRO A 49 1.78 -10.96 19.67
CA PRO A 49 3.13 -11.31 20.11
C PRO A 49 4.13 -11.58 18.97
N TYR A 50 3.67 -12.17 17.87
CA TYR A 50 4.50 -12.38 16.68
C TYR A 50 4.94 -11.06 16.07
N LEU A 51 4.03 -10.10 15.95
CA LEU A 51 4.30 -8.78 15.38
C LEU A 51 5.22 -7.95 16.27
N GLU A 52 5.04 -8.04 17.59
CA GLU A 52 5.94 -7.42 18.55
C GLU A 52 7.36 -8.00 18.44
N LYS A 53 7.48 -9.33 18.26
CA LYS A 53 8.76 -10.00 18.07
C LYS A 53 9.47 -9.54 16.80
N LEU A 54 8.72 -9.32 15.70
CA LEU A 54 9.26 -8.76 14.47
C LEU A 54 9.87 -7.39 14.71
N GLY A 55 9.25 -6.59 15.58
CA GLY A 55 9.72 -5.28 15.99
C GLY A 55 9.01 -4.11 15.34
N VAL A 56 7.97 -4.35 14.57
CA VAL A 56 7.18 -3.26 13.95
C VAL A 56 6.50 -2.40 15.02
N ASP A 57 6.19 -1.16 14.67
CA ASP A 57 5.65 -0.16 15.61
C ASP A 57 4.16 0.06 15.42
N VAL A 58 3.67 -0.11 14.21
CA VAL A 58 2.33 0.27 13.78
C VAL A 58 1.74 -0.82 12.91
N LEU A 59 0.47 -1.11 13.14
CA LEU A 59 -0.33 -1.99 12.28
C LEU A 59 -1.31 -1.15 11.49
N TRP A 60 -1.20 -1.17 10.18
CA TRP A 60 -2.23 -0.63 9.29
C TRP A 60 -3.14 -1.78 8.87
N LEU A 61 -4.43 -1.65 9.20
CA LEU A 61 -5.45 -2.62 8.83
C LEU A 61 -6.14 -2.16 7.55
N SER A 62 -6.20 -3.01 6.52
CA SER A 62 -7.14 -2.80 5.41
C SER A 62 -8.57 -2.77 5.98
N PRO A 63 -9.58 -2.23 5.25
CA PRO A 63 -10.86 -1.90 5.85
C PRO A 63 -11.54 -3.05 6.59
N ILE A 64 -12.04 -2.75 7.79
CA ILE A 64 -12.75 -3.72 8.64
C ILE A 64 -14.21 -3.30 8.88
N TYR A 65 -14.67 -2.26 8.21
CA TYR A 65 -16.02 -1.71 8.39
C TYR A 65 -17.06 -2.58 7.71
N GLN A 66 -18.32 -2.38 8.08
CA GLN A 66 -19.44 -3.06 7.44
C GLN A 66 -19.42 -2.83 5.93
N SER A 67 -19.48 -3.91 5.15
CA SER A 67 -19.35 -3.87 3.70
C SER A 67 -20.03 -5.10 3.07
N PRO A 68 -20.68 -4.96 1.91
CA PRO A 68 -21.15 -6.11 1.13
C PRO A 68 -20.02 -6.87 0.42
N ASN A 69 -18.76 -6.40 0.53
CA ASN A 69 -17.57 -7.09 0.05
C ASN A 69 -17.46 -7.18 -1.49
N ASP A 70 -17.96 -6.20 -2.20
CA ASP A 70 -17.81 -6.13 -3.66
C ASP A 70 -16.34 -5.93 -4.07
N ASP A 71 -15.61 -5.06 -3.34
CA ASP A 71 -14.19 -4.78 -3.54
C ASP A 71 -13.38 -5.08 -2.26
N ASN A 72 -13.61 -6.25 -1.68
CA ASN A 72 -12.87 -6.75 -0.51
C ASN A 72 -12.76 -5.72 0.64
N GLY A 73 -13.88 -5.08 0.96
CA GLY A 73 -14.00 -4.14 2.07
C GLY A 73 -13.86 -2.68 1.69
N TYR A 74 -13.39 -2.36 0.49
CA TYR A 74 -13.26 -0.96 0.03
C TYR A 74 -14.58 -0.37 -0.48
N ASP A 75 -15.67 -1.09 -0.31
CA ASP A 75 -17.06 -0.66 -0.54
C ASP A 75 -17.77 -0.62 0.83
N ILE A 76 -17.71 0.53 1.50
CA ILE A 76 -18.14 0.65 2.91
C ILE A 76 -19.61 1.03 2.99
N SER A 77 -20.43 0.20 3.65
CA SER A 77 -21.84 0.44 3.89
C SER A 77 -22.15 1.09 5.24
N ASP A 78 -21.27 0.98 6.21
CA ASP A 78 -21.36 1.67 7.51
C ASP A 78 -19.97 1.88 8.10
N TYR A 79 -19.56 3.14 8.22
CA TYR A 79 -18.21 3.51 8.71
C TYR A 79 -18.02 3.31 10.23
N ARG A 80 -19.08 3.14 11.00
CA ARG A 80 -19.03 3.02 12.47
C ARG A 80 -19.38 1.63 12.97
N ASN A 81 -19.36 0.65 12.10
CA ASN A 81 -19.61 -0.75 12.43
C ASN A 81 -18.53 -1.64 11.86
N ILE A 82 -18.34 -2.80 12.49
CA ILE A 82 -17.38 -3.81 12.04
C ILE A 82 -18.12 -4.81 11.12
N MET A 83 -17.45 -5.20 10.03
CA MET A 83 -17.94 -6.25 9.15
C MET A 83 -18.17 -7.52 9.95
N THR A 84 -19.34 -8.14 9.79
CA THR A 84 -19.76 -9.30 10.60
C THR A 84 -18.74 -10.44 10.56
N GLU A 85 -18.14 -10.70 9.40
CA GLU A 85 -17.13 -11.75 9.21
C GLU A 85 -15.86 -11.49 10.01
N PHE A 86 -15.56 -10.22 10.30
CA PHE A 86 -14.35 -9.84 11.06
C PHE A 86 -14.55 -9.81 12.56
N GLY A 87 -15.80 -9.79 13.02
CA GLY A 87 -16.14 -9.78 14.43
C GLY A 87 -17.06 -8.64 14.82
N THR A 88 -16.95 -8.22 16.07
CA THR A 88 -17.78 -7.19 16.68
C THR A 88 -16.96 -5.96 17.07
N MET A 89 -17.63 -4.86 17.44
CA MET A 89 -16.97 -3.70 18.00
C MET A 89 -16.23 -4.03 19.31
N GLU A 90 -16.76 -4.96 20.10
CA GLU A 90 -16.06 -5.44 21.32
C GLU A 90 -14.75 -6.16 20.96
N ASP A 91 -14.75 -6.96 19.89
CA ASP A 91 -13.54 -7.61 19.38
C ASP A 91 -12.50 -6.56 18.96
N PHE A 92 -12.95 -5.49 18.31
CA PHE A 92 -12.08 -4.37 17.91
C PHE A 92 -11.49 -3.67 19.14
N ASP A 93 -12.33 -3.33 20.12
CA ASP A 93 -11.89 -2.64 21.31
C ASP A 93 -10.83 -3.47 22.07
N ARG A 94 -11.03 -4.78 22.15
CA ARG A 94 -10.07 -5.70 22.77
C ARG A 94 -8.77 -5.74 21.97
N MET A 95 -8.84 -5.84 20.64
CA MET A 95 -7.65 -5.84 19.78
C MET A 95 -6.86 -4.54 19.96
N LEU A 96 -7.53 -3.40 19.95
CA LEU A 96 -6.88 -2.10 20.13
C LEU A 96 -6.16 -2.00 21.47
N ALA A 97 -6.82 -2.41 22.55
CA ALA A 97 -6.24 -2.40 23.89
C ALA A 97 -5.03 -3.35 24.00
N GLU A 98 -5.14 -4.57 23.45
CA GLU A 98 -4.05 -5.54 23.44
C GLU A 98 -2.89 -5.07 22.57
N ALA A 99 -3.17 -4.47 21.41
CA ALA A 99 -2.13 -3.92 20.55
C ALA A 99 -1.30 -2.87 21.29
N HIS A 100 -1.96 -1.94 21.98
CA HIS A 100 -1.28 -0.92 22.79
C HIS A 100 -0.43 -1.52 23.91
N LYS A 101 -0.89 -2.60 24.54
CA LYS A 101 -0.10 -3.32 25.56
C LYS A 101 1.16 -3.95 24.95
N HIS A 102 1.10 -4.37 23.71
CA HIS A 102 2.23 -4.92 22.95
C HIS A 102 3.07 -3.86 22.25
N HIS A 103 2.89 -2.58 22.61
CA HIS A 103 3.60 -1.43 22.02
C HIS A 103 3.35 -1.26 20.53
N LEU A 104 2.16 -1.66 20.08
CA LEU A 104 1.73 -1.55 18.67
C LEU A 104 0.62 -0.52 18.55
N LYS A 105 0.77 0.39 17.61
CA LYS A 105 -0.25 1.39 17.26
C LYS A 105 -1.14 0.85 16.15
N ILE A 106 -2.37 1.36 16.05
CA ILE A 106 -3.35 0.93 15.05
C ILE A 106 -3.68 2.10 14.12
N VAL A 107 -3.47 1.90 12.83
CA VAL A 107 -3.84 2.82 11.75
C VAL A 107 -5.00 2.20 10.97
N MET A 108 -6.09 2.96 10.84
CA MET A 108 -7.29 2.55 10.14
C MET A 108 -7.22 2.95 8.66
N ASP A 109 -7.83 2.16 7.80
CA ASP A 109 -7.98 2.53 6.39
C ASP A 109 -9.17 3.48 6.24
N LEU A 110 -8.94 4.68 5.72
CA LEU A 110 -9.98 5.69 5.50
C LEU A 110 -10.36 5.68 4.03
N VAL A 111 -11.56 5.22 3.72
CA VAL A 111 -12.07 5.08 2.36
C VAL A 111 -13.21 6.07 2.17
N VAL A 112 -12.88 7.29 1.73
CA VAL A 112 -13.84 8.41 1.70
C VAL A 112 -13.94 9.10 0.34
N ASN A 113 -13.26 8.57 -0.69
CA ASN A 113 -13.54 8.98 -2.07
C ASN A 113 -14.91 8.48 -2.53
N HIS A 114 -15.31 7.31 -2.05
CA HIS A 114 -16.56 6.62 -2.41
C HIS A 114 -17.11 5.86 -1.20
N SER A 115 -18.35 5.44 -1.29
CA SER A 115 -18.96 4.50 -0.34
C SER A 115 -19.53 3.30 -1.10
N SER A 116 -20.03 2.29 -0.37
CA SER A 116 -20.89 1.27 -0.96
C SER A 116 -22.20 1.90 -1.45
N ASP A 117 -22.78 1.34 -2.51
CA ASP A 117 -24.14 1.69 -2.95
C ASP A 117 -25.21 1.20 -1.94
N GLU A 118 -24.81 0.35 -0.99
CA GLU A 118 -25.66 -0.11 0.11
C GLU A 118 -25.50 0.76 1.37
N HIS A 119 -24.69 1.81 1.32
CA HIS A 119 -24.64 2.81 2.39
C HIS A 119 -25.95 3.59 2.45
N ALA A 120 -26.41 3.89 3.66
CA ALA A 120 -27.67 4.61 3.87
C ALA A 120 -27.74 5.93 3.07
N TRP A 121 -26.64 6.65 2.97
CA TRP A 121 -26.58 7.90 2.19
C TRP A 121 -26.92 7.67 0.72
N PHE A 122 -26.42 6.59 0.11
CA PHE A 122 -26.70 6.33 -1.31
C PHE A 122 -28.10 5.78 -1.52
N ILE A 123 -28.59 4.93 -0.63
CA ILE A 123 -29.96 4.42 -0.69
C ILE A 123 -30.95 5.58 -0.70
N GLU A 124 -30.72 6.60 0.13
CA GLU A 124 -31.55 7.82 0.13
C GLU A 124 -31.30 8.70 -1.10
N SER A 125 -30.03 8.91 -1.45
CA SER A 125 -29.61 9.77 -2.57
C SER A 125 -30.32 9.39 -3.88
N ARG A 126 -30.42 8.10 -4.18
CA ARG A 126 -30.97 7.60 -5.44
C ARG A 126 -32.49 7.63 -5.53
N LYS A 127 -33.22 7.90 -4.43
CA LYS A 127 -34.69 7.85 -4.40
C LYS A 127 -35.34 8.96 -5.23
N SER A 128 -34.76 10.15 -5.20
CA SER A 128 -35.31 11.32 -5.92
C SER A 128 -34.22 12.38 -6.14
N LYS A 129 -34.48 13.31 -7.06
CA LYS A 129 -33.56 14.42 -7.34
C LYS A 129 -33.52 15.48 -6.24
N ASP A 130 -34.52 15.56 -5.39
CA ASP A 130 -34.72 16.63 -4.41
C ASP A 130 -34.72 16.18 -2.96
N ASN A 131 -34.02 15.07 -2.65
CA ASN A 131 -33.87 14.62 -1.27
C ASN A 131 -32.58 15.20 -0.64
N PRO A 132 -32.50 15.23 0.74
CA PRO A 132 -31.33 15.80 1.42
C PRO A 132 -29.99 15.15 1.12
N TYR A 133 -29.99 13.88 0.69
CA TYR A 133 -28.77 13.12 0.41
C TYR A 133 -28.41 13.08 -1.08
N ARG A 134 -29.23 13.69 -1.97
CA ARG A 134 -28.97 13.61 -3.41
C ARG A 134 -27.55 14.03 -3.75
N ASP A 135 -27.13 15.17 -3.27
CA ASP A 135 -25.83 15.76 -3.58
C ASP A 135 -24.68 15.26 -2.68
N TYR A 136 -24.91 14.18 -1.93
CA TYR A 136 -23.81 13.45 -1.29
C TYR A 136 -22.96 12.69 -2.32
N TYR A 137 -23.53 12.44 -3.50
CA TYR A 137 -22.89 11.76 -4.62
C TYR A 137 -22.94 12.63 -5.87
N ILE A 138 -22.23 12.21 -6.91
CA ILE A 138 -22.10 12.99 -8.15
C ILE A 138 -23.07 12.45 -9.18
N TRP A 139 -24.15 13.19 -9.41
CA TRP A 139 -25.18 12.87 -10.39
C TRP A 139 -25.10 13.83 -11.56
N LYS A 140 -25.20 13.31 -12.80
CA LYS A 140 -25.19 14.09 -14.03
C LYS A 140 -26.29 13.63 -14.96
N ASP A 141 -26.85 14.59 -15.71
CA ASP A 141 -27.80 14.30 -16.76
C ASP A 141 -27.15 13.53 -17.90
N PRO A 142 -27.92 12.68 -18.63
CA PRO A 142 -27.44 12.08 -19.87
C PRO A 142 -27.03 13.17 -20.88
N VAL A 143 -25.98 12.87 -21.67
CA VAL A 143 -25.54 13.70 -22.79
C VAL A 143 -25.85 12.93 -24.06
N ASN A 144 -26.77 13.47 -24.87
CA ASN A 144 -27.30 12.82 -26.09
C ASN A 144 -27.82 11.39 -25.81
N GLY A 145 -28.47 11.19 -24.66
CA GLY A 145 -29.01 9.91 -24.24
C GLY A 145 -27.99 8.89 -23.80
N LYS A 146 -26.75 9.30 -23.60
CA LYS A 146 -25.61 8.45 -23.21
C LYS A 146 -24.92 8.98 -21.95
N GLU A 147 -23.84 8.31 -21.56
CA GLU A 147 -23.01 8.70 -20.41
C GLU A 147 -22.53 10.15 -20.53
N PRO A 148 -22.38 10.86 -19.40
CA PRO A 148 -21.94 12.26 -19.39
C PRO A 148 -20.59 12.52 -20.07
N ASN A 149 -19.68 11.56 -20.05
CA ASN A 149 -18.39 11.62 -20.74
C ASN A 149 -17.85 10.20 -21.02
N ASN A 150 -16.62 10.11 -21.54
CA ASN A 150 -16.04 8.83 -21.97
C ASN A 150 -15.24 8.09 -20.90
N TRP A 151 -15.28 8.52 -19.63
CA TRP A 151 -14.43 7.92 -18.60
C TRP A 151 -14.71 6.43 -18.38
N GLY A 152 -13.63 5.65 -18.28
CA GLY A 152 -13.68 4.25 -17.90
C GLY A 152 -13.45 4.07 -16.40
N SER A 153 -14.13 3.10 -15.82
CA SER A 153 -13.94 2.66 -14.44
C SER A 153 -12.62 1.89 -14.29
N CYS A 154 -11.98 1.96 -13.12
CA CYS A 154 -10.81 1.14 -12.80
C CYS A 154 -11.09 -0.36 -12.90
N PHE A 155 -12.32 -0.78 -12.69
CA PHE A 155 -12.72 -2.21 -12.72
C PHE A 155 -13.49 -2.60 -13.98
N GLY A 156 -13.32 -1.82 -15.05
CA GLY A 156 -13.90 -2.10 -16.35
C GLY A 156 -15.24 -1.42 -16.60
N GLY A 157 -15.54 -1.18 -17.86
CA GLY A 157 -16.75 -0.49 -18.28
C GLY A 157 -16.71 1.02 -18.06
N SER A 158 -17.85 1.67 -18.28
CA SER A 158 -18.01 3.12 -18.04
C SER A 158 -17.89 3.46 -16.56
N ALA A 159 -17.33 4.63 -16.27
CA ALA A 159 -17.33 5.21 -14.92
C ALA A 159 -18.69 5.79 -14.51
N TRP A 160 -19.69 5.70 -15.37
CA TRP A 160 -21.04 6.21 -15.14
C TRP A 160 -22.06 5.10 -15.21
N GLU A 161 -22.91 5.03 -14.18
CA GLU A 161 -24.02 4.08 -14.13
C GLU A 161 -25.35 4.80 -14.23
N TYR A 162 -26.22 4.34 -15.14
CA TYR A 162 -27.55 4.90 -15.34
C TYR A 162 -28.50 4.45 -14.21
N ASP A 163 -29.20 5.44 -13.63
CA ASP A 163 -30.28 5.20 -12.68
C ASP A 163 -31.62 5.54 -13.33
N LYS A 164 -32.39 4.49 -13.63
CA LYS A 164 -33.68 4.61 -14.31
C LYS A 164 -34.69 5.44 -13.51
N ALA A 165 -34.64 5.36 -12.18
CA ALA A 165 -35.61 6.01 -11.31
C ALA A 165 -35.61 7.54 -11.47
N THR A 166 -34.47 8.16 -11.71
CA THR A 166 -34.32 9.61 -11.85
C THR A 166 -33.78 10.05 -13.21
N ASP A 167 -33.56 9.11 -14.14
CA ASP A 167 -33.04 9.38 -15.48
C ASP A 167 -31.73 10.19 -15.43
N MET A 168 -30.81 9.78 -14.55
CA MET A 168 -29.49 10.39 -14.40
C MET A 168 -28.42 9.31 -14.23
N TYR A 169 -27.17 9.70 -14.38
CA TYR A 169 -26.01 8.85 -14.13
C TYR A 169 -25.30 9.27 -12.85
N TYR A 170 -24.80 8.29 -12.09
CA TYR A 170 -23.87 8.58 -10.99
C TYR A 170 -22.46 8.13 -11.36
N LEU A 171 -21.47 8.88 -10.85
CA LEU A 171 -20.05 8.58 -11.05
C LEU A 171 -19.58 7.47 -10.12
N HIS A 172 -18.83 6.51 -10.69
CA HIS A 172 -18.10 5.51 -9.94
C HIS A 172 -16.74 5.26 -10.62
N CYS A 173 -15.69 5.83 -10.08
CA CYS A 173 -14.34 5.63 -10.62
C CYS A 173 -13.86 4.18 -10.45
N PHE A 174 -14.47 3.43 -9.52
CA PHE A 174 -14.21 2.01 -9.28
C PHE A 174 -15.44 1.19 -9.68
N SER A 175 -15.87 0.22 -8.88
CA SER A 175 -17.05 -0.57 -9.19
C SER A 175 -18.32 0.29 -9.22
N LYS A 176 -19.31 -0.13 -10.02
CA LYS A 176 -20.64 0.49 -9.99
C LYS A 176 -21.31 0.43 -8.61
N LYS A 177 -20.81 -0.47 -7.74
CA LYS A 177 -21.24 -0.57 -6.34
C LYS A 177 -20.46 0.36 -5.41
N GLN A 178 -19.59 1.21 -5.96
CA GLN A 178 -18.76 2.17 -5.21
C GLN A 178 -18.97 3.60 -5.73
N PRO A 179 -20.19 4.19 -5.55
CA PRO A 179 -20.45 5.56 -6.01
C PRO A 179 -19.53 6.57 -5.34
N ASP A 180 -18.99 7.49 -6.13
CA ASP A 180 -18.09 8.53 -5.64
C ASP A 180 -18.84 9.58 -4.81
N LEU A 181 -18.27 9.93 -3.65
CA LEU A 181 -18.79 10.98 -2.78
C LEU A 181 -18.48 12.37 -3.35
N ASN A 182 -19.42 13.29 -3.16
CA ASN A 182 -19.31 14.67 -3.61
C ASN A 182 -18.70 15.56 -2.52
N TRP A 183 -17.37 15.72 -2.54
CA TRP A 183 -16.65 16.52 -1.56
C TRP A 183 -16.88 18.02 -1.68
N GLU A 184 -17.44 18.52 -2.78
CA GLU A 184 -17.86 19.90 -2.89
C GLU A 184 -19.00 20.22 -1.91
N ASN A 185 -19.79 19.21 -1.54
CA ASN A 185 -20.86 19.36 -0.57
C ASN A 185 -20.29 19.40 0.86
N PRO A 186 -20.43 20.54 1.58
CA PRO A 186 -19.89 20.64 2.94
C PRO A 186 -20.51 19.64 3.93
N LYS A 187 -21.73 19.16 3.66
CA LYS A 187 -22.35 18.12 4.50
C LYS A 187 -21.61 16.78 4.39
N VAL A 188 -21.04 16.47 3.23
CA VAL A 188 -20.19 15.28 3.05
C VAL A 188 -18.92 15.44 3.87
N ARG A 189 -18.27 16.60 3.79
CA ARG A 189 -17.06 16.86 4.62
C ARG A 189 -17.36 16.77 6.10
N ASP A 190 -18.45 17.37 6.55
CA ASP A 190 -18.87 17.28 7.96
C ASP A 190 -19.07 15.83 8.40
N ALA A 191 -19.77 15.03 7.60
CA ALA A 191 -20.04 13.63 7.92
C ALA A 191 -18.75 12.80 8.00
N VAL A 192 -17.83 13.03 7.07
CA VAL A 192 -16.53 12.35 7.05
C VAL A 192 -15.69 12.73 8.29
N PHE A 193 -15.60 14.01 8.59
CA PHE A 193 -14.78 14.48 9.73
C PHE A 193 -15.39 14.04 11.08
N ASP A 194 -16.70 13.99 11.20
CA ASP A 194 -17.37 13.46 12.39
C ASP A 194 -17.06 11.97 12.57
N MET A 195 -17.07 11.19 11.49
CA MET A 195 -16.73 9.78 11.53
C MET A 195 -15.27 9.57 11.92
N MET A 196 -14.35 10.36 11.35
CA MET A 196 -12.92 10.28 11.68
C MET A 196 -12.70 10.62 13.17
N THR A 197 -13.35 11.65 13.68
CA THR A 197 -13.27 12.04 15.09
C THR A 197 -13.76 10.92 16.00
N TRP A 198 -14.84 10.25 15.62
CA TRP A 198 -15.38 9.12 16.37
C TRP A 198 -14.34 7.99 16.52
N TRP A 199 -13.61 7.66 15.46
CA TRP A 199 -12.54 6.65 15.51
C TRP A 199 -11.34 7.14 16.33
N CYS A 200 -10.94 8.42 16.20
CA CYS A 200 -9.87 9.00 17.00
C CYS A 200 -10.20 8.97 18.50
N ASP A 201 -11.45 9.27 18.86
CA ASP A 201 -11.91 9.24 20.25
C ASP A 201 -11.90 7.82 20.84
N LYS A 202 -11.99 6.78 20.02
CA LYS A 202 -11.81 5.40 20.46
C LYS A 202 -10.36 5.07 20.80
N GLY A 203 -9.40 5.88 20.34
CA GLY A 203 -7.98 5.70 20.62
C GLY A 203 -7.14 5.12 19.49
N ILE A 204 -7.64 5.11 18.25
CA ILE A 204 -6.81 4.70 17.11
C ILE A 204 -5.70 5.73 16.87
N ASP A 205 -4.64 5.31 16.16
CA ASP A 205 -3.39 6.05 16.08
C ASP A 205 -3.11 6.65 14.71
N GLY A 206 -4.05 6.58 13.79
CA GLY A 206 -3.88 7.22 12.50
C GLY A 206 -4.76 6.66 11.40
N PHE A 207 -4.55 7.22 10.19
CA PHE A 207 -5.30 6.84 9.00
C PHE A 207 -4.37 6.65 7.81
N ARG A 208 -4.57 5.55 7.08
CA ARG A 208 -4.15 5.43 5.69
C ARG A 208 -5.36 5.80 4.84
N MET A 209 -5.18 6.75 3.93
CA MET A 209 -6.30 7.33 3.18
C MET A 209 -6.33 6.82 1.75
N ASP A 210 -7.29 5.95 1.48
CA ASP A 210 -7.50 5.33 0.18
C ASP A 210 -7.79 6.37 -0.89
N VAL A 211 -7.08 6.29 -2.01
CA VAL A 211 -7.21 7.17 -3.19
C VAL A 211 -7.53 8.64 -2.86
N ILE A 212 -6.91 9.16 -1.84
CA ILE A 212 -7.25 10.50 -1.31
C ILE A 212 -6.98 11.62 -2.31
N SER A 213 -6.12 11.40 -3.29
CA SER A 213 -5.87 12.39 -4.36
C SER A 213 -7.06 12.57 -5.30
N MET A 214 -8.06 11.70 -5.23
CA MET A 214 -9.20 11.67 -6.16
C MET A 214 -10.45 12.39 -5.65
N ILE A 215 -10.46 12.93 -4.44
CA ILE A 215 -11.67 13.48 -3.82
C ILE A 215 -12.19 14.78 -4.45
N SER A 216 -11.34 15.50 -5.19
CA SER A 216 -11.71 16.76 -5.86
C SER A 216 -11.69 16.58 -7.37
N LYS A 217 -12.87 16.58 -8.00
CA LYS A 217 -13.01 16.39 -9.44
C LYS A 217 -13.03 17.74 -10.17
N ASP A 218 -12.60 17.74 -11.46
CA ASP A 218 -12.78 18.89 -12.33
C ASP A 218 -14.28 19.13 -12.56
N PRO A 219 -14.80 20.30 -12.24
CA PRO A 219 -16.24 20.57 -12.34
C PRO A 219 -16.79 20.53 -13.77
N ALA A 220 -15.94 20.58 -14.79
CA ALA A 220 -16.36 20.51 -16.19
C ALA A 220 -16.58 19.07 -16.68
N TYR A 221 -16.04 18.07 -15.99
CA TYR A 221 -16.12 16.65 -16.38
C TYR A 221 -15.83 16.40 -17.86
N PRO A 222 -14.70 16.88 -18.41
CA PRO A 222 -14.38 16.73 -19.83
C PRO A 222 -14.03 15.28 -20.17
N ASP A 223 -14.13 14.94 -21.46
CA ASP A 223 -13.65 13.66 -21.95
C ASP A 223 -12.15 13.50 -21.67
N GLY A 224 -11.75 12.29 -21.31
CA GLY A 224 -10.37 11.94 -21.06
C GLY A 224 -9.67 11.30 -22.26
N PRO A 225 -8.32 11.28 -22.26
CA PRO A 225 -7.56 10.61 -23.31
C PRO A 225 -7.80 9.10 -23.29
N VAL A 226 -7.97 8.51 -24.46
CA VAL A 226 -8.18 7.07 -24.61
C VAL A 226 -6.81 6.37 -24.64
N THR A 227 -6.53 5.56 -23.63
CA THR A 227 -5.24 4.86 -23.47
C THR A 227 -5.34 3.34 -23.63
N ASP A 228 -6.52 2.76 -23.40
CA ASP A 228 -6.76 1.31 -23.51
C ASP A 228 -7.54 0.93 -24.77
N GLY A 229 -7.83 1.89 -25.64
CA GLY A 229 -8.59 1.69 -26.88
C GLY A 229 -10.12 1.60 -26.69
N LEU A 230 -10.62 1.67 -25.45
CA LEU A 230 -12.04 1.50 -25.13
C LEU A 230 -12.66 2.74 -24.47
N TYR A 231 -12.02 3.25 -23.40
CA TYR A 231 -12.53 4.36 -22.59
C TYR A 231 -11.48 5.44 -22.41
N GLY A 232 -11.94 6.65 -22.06
CA GLY A 232 -11.06 7.74 -21.66
C GLY A 232 -10.56 7.60 -20.23
N SER A 233 -9.36 8.10 -19.97
CA SER A 233 -8.82 8.15 -18.60
C SER A 233 -9.44 9.31 -17.83
N PHE A 234 -9.91 9.05 -16.62
CA PHE A 234 -10.39 10.09 -15.71
C PHE A 234 -9.24 10.80 -14.98
N SER A 235 -8.07 10.19 -14.93
CA SER A 235 -6.96 10.62 -14.06
C SER A 235 -6.61 12.10 -14.16
N PRO A 236 -6.50 12.71 -15.35
CA PRO A 236 -6.17 14.14 -15.44
C PRO A 236 -7.21 15.07 -14.80
N TYR A 237 -8.44 14.59 -14.60
CA TYR A 237 -9.57 15.41 -14.14
C TYR A 237 -10.09 15.02 -12.77
N VAL A 238 -9.54 13.99 -12.18
CA VAL A 238 -9.96 13.45 -10.89
C VAL A 238 -8.82 13.46 -9.87
N CYS A 239 -7.60 13.17 -10.31
CA CYS A 239 -6.43 13.13 -9.42
C CYS A 239 -5.86 14.53 -9.21
N ASN A 240 -5.49 14.84 -7.96
CA ASN A 240 -4.92 16.15 -7.59
C ASN A 240 -5.80 17.32 -8.02
N GLY A 241 -7.11 17.19 -7.84
CA GLY A 241 -8.09 18.14 -8.33
C GLY A 241 -8.03 19.53 -7.67
N PRO A 242 -8.83 20.48 -8.15
CA PRO A 242 -8.63 21.90 -7.82
C PRO A 242 -8.77 22.25 -6.34
N HIS A 243 -9.52 21.46 -5.55
CA HIS A 243 -9.79 21.75 -4.14
C HIS A 243 -9.23 20.70 -3.18
N VAL A 244 -8.43 19.74 -3.67
CA VAL A 244 -7.95 18.62 -2.83
C VAL A 244 -7.17 19.12 -1.60
N HIS A 245 -6.29 20.09 -1.79
CA HIS A 245 -5.46 20.63 -0.70
C HIS A 245 -6.29 21.43 0.30
N GLU A 246 -7.29 22.17 -0.17
CA GLU A 246 -8.23 22.88 0.71
C GLU A 246 -8.98 21.89 1.61
N TYR A 247 -9.47 20.79 1.04
CA TYR A 247 -10.19 19.76 1.78
C TYR A 247 -9.30 19.06 2.81
N LEU A 248 -8.06 18.77 2.46
CA LEU A 248 -7.12 18.13 3.39
C LEU A 248 -6.66 19.10 4.48
N GLN A 249 -6.50 20.38 4.17
CA GLN A 249 -6.21 21.39 5.19
C GLN A 249 -7.39 21.56 6.16
N GLU A 250 -8.62 21.51 5.67
CA GLU A 250 -9.81 21.50 6.53
C GLU A 250 -9.85 20.26 7.42
N MET A 251 -9.56 19.08 6.85
CA MET A 251 -9.44 17.83 7.60
C MET A 251 -8.40 17.95 8.72
N ASN A 252 -7.24 18.53 8.39
CA ASN A 252 -6.15 18.73 9.34
C ASN A 252 -6.59 19.64 10.51
N ARG A 253 -7.17 20.81 10.21
CA ARG A 253 -7.64 21.75 11.24
C ARG A 253 -8.73 21.14 12.11
N ARG A 254 -9.66 20.41 11.50
CA ARG A 254 -10.87 19.91 12.21
C ARG A 254 -10.64 18.58 12.93
N VAL A 255 -9.71 17.76 12.46
CA VAL A 255 -9.48 16.42 12.99
C VAL A 255 -8.01 16.17 13.32
N LEU A 256 -7.14 16.13 12.29
CA LEU A 256 -5.80 15.54 12.43
C LEU A 256 -4.92 16.27 13.42
N SER A 257 -4.98 17.60 13.46
CA SER A 257 -4.16 18.41 14.38
C SER A 257 -4.55 18.26 15.84
N LYS A 258 -5.70 17.66 16.12
CA LYS A 258 -6.23 17.51 17.50
C LYS A 258 -5.81 16.20 18.17
N TYR A 259 -5.15 15.32 17.44
CA TYR A 259 -4.72 14.00 17.91
C TYR A 259 -3.28 13.73 17.49
N ASP A 260 -2.62 12.81 18.17
CA ASP A 260 -1.29 12.35 17.80
C ASP A 260 -1.40 11.17 16.81
N LEU A 261 -1.39 11.46 15.52
CA LEU A 261 -1.69 10.50 14.48
C LEU A 261 -0.54 10.32 13.49
N LEU A 262 -0.45 9.12 12.94
CA LEU A 262 0.26 8.87 11.70
C LEU A 262 -0.75 8.92 10.55
N THR A 263 -0.48 9.74 9.52
CA THR A 263 -1.34 9.85 8.35
C THR A 263 -0.55 9.63 7.06
N VAL A 264 -1.07 8.78 6.20
CA VAL A 264 -0.50 8.52 4.89
C VAL A 264 -1.61 8.47 3.85
N GLY A 265 -1.44 9.19 2.75
CA GLY A 265 -2.42 9.22 1.66
C GLY A 265 -1.98 8.38 0.48
N GLU A 266 -2.86 7.51 -0.01
CA GLU A 266 -2.66 6.88 -1.30
C GLU A 266 -2.97 7.90 -2.39
N ALA A 267 -1.93 8.31 -3.13
CA ALA A 267 -2.03 9.40 -4.09
C ALA A 267 -1.69 8.92 -5.51
N GLY A 268 -2.72 8.42 -6.21
CA GLY A 268 -2.60 8.08 -7.63
C GLY A 268 -2.24 9.32 -8.45
N ASP A 269 -1.33 9.16 -9.40
CA ASP A 269 -0.83 10.22 -10.28
C ASP A 269 -0.22 11.42 -9.55
N VAL A 270 0.29 11.21 -8.33
CA VAL A 270 0.96 12.27 -7.59
C VAL A 270 2.30 12.61 -8.25
N THR A 271 2.52 13.91 -8.46
CA THR A 271 3.82 14.45 -8.87
C THR A 271 4.64 14.82 -7.64
N ILE A 272 5.93 15.06 -7.84
CA ILE A 272 6.79 15.59 -6.78
C ILE A 272 6.21 16.89 -6.19
N GLU A 273 5.77 17.81 -7.07
CA GLU A 273 5.22 19.10 -6.62
C GLU A 273 3.92 18.93 -5.81
N GLU A 274 3.06 18.01 -6.21
CA GLU A 274 1.86 17.71 -5.44
C GLU A 274 2.21 17.02 -4.10
N ALA A 275 3.17 16.10 -4.09
CA ALA A 275 3.62 15.43 -2.87
C ALA A 275 4.16 16.42 -1.83
N LYS A 276 4.87 17.47 -2.28
CA LYS A 276 5.35 18.54 -1.40
C LYS A 276 4.21 19.33 -0.75
N LYS A 277 3.03 19.34 -1.37
CA LYS A 277 1.82 19.95 -0.78
C LYS A 277 1.13 18.99 0.18
N TYR A 278 0.84 17.76 -0.25
CA TYR A 278 0.19 16.74 0.60
C TYR A 278 0.95 16.47 1.88
N ALA A 279 2.26 16.40 1.80
CA ALA A 279 3.14 16.02 2.90
C ALA A 279 4.10 17.15 3.28
N ASN A 280 3.63 18.39 3.25
CA ASN A 280 4.46 19.56 3.45
C ASN A 280 5.15 19.54 4.83
N LYS A 281 6.30 20.21 4.91
CA LYS A 281 7.12 20.27 6.12
C LYS A 281 6.38 20.88 7.31
N GLU A 282 5.47 21.81 7.05
CA GLU A 282 4.66 22.48 8.06
C GLU A 282 3.53 21.60 8.60
N GLN A 283 3.29 20.43 7.98
CA GLN A 283 2.29 19.44 8.40
C GLN A 283 0.86 20.00 8.41
N THR A 284 0.51 20.72 7.36
CA THR A 284 -0.84 21.30 7.22
C THR A 284 -1.85 20.36 6.59
N GLU A 285 -1.41 19.21 6.06
CA GLU A 285 -2.27 18.19 5.46
C GLU A 285 -1.96 16.82 6.06
N LEU A 286 -1.18 15.98 5.36
CA LEU A 286 -0.83 14.62 5.79
C LEU A 286 0.65 14.53 6.21
N ASN A 287 1.04 13.44 6.87
CA ASN A 287 2.46 13.21 7.17
C ASN A 287 3.25 12.81 5.91
N MET A 288 2.69 11.95 5.07
CA MET A 288 3.35 11.40 3.88
C MET A 288 2.32 10.90 2.87
N VAL A 289 2.76 10.55 1.67
CA VAL A 289 1.92 9.94 0.65
C VAL A 289 2.58 8.69 0.09
N PHE A 290 1.76 7.74 -0.40
CA PHE A 290 2.20 6.67 -1.27
C PHE A 290 2.15 7.17 -2.71
N GLN A 291 3.28 7.10 -3.40
CA GLN A 291 3.37 7.30 -4.85
C GLN A 291 3.47 5.93 -5.53
N PHE A 292 3.13 5.86 -6.82
CA PHE A 292 3.05 4.59 -7.56
C PHE A 292 4.08 4.45 -8.67
N GLU A 293 4.95 5.43 -8.90
CA GLU A 293 5.85 5.40 -10.04
C GLU A 293 6.73 4.15 -10.08
N HIS A 294 7.24 3.70 -8.94
CA HIS A 294 8.12 2.53 -8.88
C HIS A 294 7.36 1.20 -9.01
N VAL A 295 6.08 1.13 -8.63
CA VAL A 295 5.26 -0.06 -8.83
C VAL A 295 4.61 -0.08 -10.22
N ASP A 296 4.50 1.06 -10.88
CA ASP A 296 3.98 1.21 -12.24
C ASP A 296 5.10 1.34 -13.29
N CYS A 297 6.34 0.98 -12.95
CA CYS A 297 7.50 1.21 -13.82
C CYS A 297 7.60 0.26 -15.02
N VAL A 298 6.72 -0.72 -15.13
CA VAL A 298 6.60 -1.61 -16.30
C VAL A 298 5.17 -1.50 -16.84
N PRO A 299 4.89 -0.49 -17.68
CA PRO A 299 3.58 -0.40 -18.30
C PRO A 299 3.38 -1.57 -19.28
N GLY A 300 2.19 -2.16 -19.21
CA GLY A 300 1.79 -3.20 -20.14
C GLY A 300 1.17 -2.63 -21.42
N PRO A 301 0.86 -3.48 -22.39
CA PRO A 301 0.18 -3.06 -23.61
C PRO A 301 -1.27 -2.62 -23.36
N ILE A 302 -1.83 -2.97 -22.20
CA ILE A 302 -3.18 -2.63 -21.76
C ILE A 302 -3.16 -2.18 -20.28
N GLY A 303 -2.65 -0.98 -20.04
CA GLY A 303 -2.52 -0.43 -18.70
C GLY A 303 -1.45 -1.14 -17.88
N LYS A 304 -1.82 -1.62 -16.68
CA LYS A 304 -0.88 -2.29 -15.77
C LYS A 304 -0.55 -3.74 -16.15
N TRP A 305 -1.33 -4.35 -17.03
CA TRP A 305 -1.24 -5.78 -17.33
C TRP A 305 -0.04 -6.10 -18.19
N SER A 306 0.91 -6.84 -17.62
CA SER A 306 2.18 -7.18 -18.22
C SER A 306 2.70 -8.52 -17.67
N ASP A 307 3.55 -9.19 -18.43
CA ASP A 307 4.31 -10.37 -17.99
C ASP A 307 5.81 -10.06 -17.89
N GLU A 308 6.20 -8.79 -17.95
CA GLU A 308 7.58 -8.36 -17.83
C GLU A 308 7.90 -7.94 -16.38
N LYS A 309 9.14 -8.22 -15.96
CA LYS A 309 9.65 -7.78 -14.66
C LYS A 309 10.30 -6.40 -14.74
N PRO A 310 10.27 -5.60 -13.66
CA PRO A 310 10.93 -4.30 -13.62
C PRO A 310 12.44 -4.41 -13.82
N LYS A 311 13.00 -3.43 -14.54
CA LYS A 311 14.44 -3.30 -14.75
C LYS A 311 15.02 -2.28 -13.77
N LEU A 312 16.20 -2.55 -13.24
CA LEU A 312 16.87 -1.63 -12.31
C LEU A 312 17.14 -0.28 -12.96
N SER A 313 17.48 -0.25 -14.26
CA SER A 313 17.71 1.00 -15.00
C SER A 313 16.49 1.93 -15.05
N VAL A 314 15.28 1.39 -14.86
CA VAL A 314 14.03 2.16 -14.77
C VAL A 314 13.67 2.44 -13.31
N LEU A 315 13.82 1.46 -12.45
CA LEU A 315 13.47 1.55 -11.03
C LEU A 315 14.32 2.56 -10.26
N ARG A 316 15.65 2.50 -10.40
CA ARG A 316 16.57 3.37 -9.64
C ARG A 316 16.33 4.86 -9.87
N PRO A 317 16.21 5.37 -11.11
CA PRO A 317 15.95 6.80 -11.31
C PRO A 317 14.68 7.28 -10.64
N ILE A 318 13.65 6.44 -10.59
CA ILE A 318 12.38 6.76 -9.93
C ILE A 318 12.61 6.90 -8.42
N LEU A 319 13.17 5.88 -7.78
CA LEU A 319 13.40 5.89 -6.34
C LEU A 319 14.35 7.00 -5.92
N ASN A 320 15.43 7.21 -6.69
CA ASN A 320 16.38 8.29 -6.42
C ASN A 320 15.74 9.68 -6.55
N LYS A 321 14.91 9.89 -7.55
CA LYS A 321 14.16 11.14 -7.72
C LYS A 321 13.35 11.49 -6.46
N TRP A 322 12.60 10.54 -5.94
CA TRP A 322 11.79 10.75 -4.73
C TRP A 322 12.65 10.99 -3.49
N GLN A 323 13.81 10.37 -3.41
CA GLN A 323 14.78 10.66 -2.33
C GLN A 323 15.33 12.07 -2.41
N TYR A 324 15.80 12.50 -3.59
CA TYR A 324 16.41 13.82 -3.77
C TYR A 324 15.39 14.95 -3.65
N GLU A 325 14.27 14.83 -4.34
CA GLU A 325 13.32 15.93 -4.49
C GLU A 325 12.53 16.22 -3.21
N LEU A 326 12.32 15.24 -2.36
CA LEU A 326 11.61 15.46 -1.10
C LEU A 326 12.52 15.90 0.06
N GLU A 327 13.85 15.83 -0.10
CA GLU A 327 14.78 16.19 0.96
C GLU A 327 14.53 17.62 1.48
N GLY A 328 14.26 17.74 2.78
CA GLY A 328 13.97 19.01 3.43
C GLY A 328 12.65 19.67 3.04
N LYS A 329 11.82 19.03 2.23
CA LYS A 329 10.55 19.57 1.73
C LYS A 329 9.34 18.76 2.18
N ALA A 330 9.44 17.43 2.16
CA ALA A 330 8.39 16.51 2.53
C ALA A 330 9.00 15.19 3.03
N TRP A 331 8.21 14.36 3.70
CA TRP A 331 8.66 13.07 4.19
C TRP A 331 8.21 11.96 3.25
N ASN A 332 9.09 11.00 2.97
CA ASN A 332 8.84 9.88 2.06
C ASN A 332 8.20 8.69 2.78
N SER A 333 7.34 7.96 2.09
CA SER A 333 6.97 6.60 2.44
C SER A 333 7.81 5.62 1.61
N LEU A 334 8.08 4.44 2.17
CA LEU A 334 8.88 3.40 1.50
C LEU A 334 8.08 2.10 1.48
N TYR A 335 7.80 1.56 0.31
CA TYR A 335 7.12 0.28 0.19
C TYR A 335 7.47 -0.44 -1.10
N TRP A 336 7.48 -1.77 -1.07
CA TRP A 336 7.64 -2.61 -2.25
C TRP A 336 6.32 -3.16 -2.76
N ASP A 337 5.42 -3.51 -1.85
CA ASP A 337 4.14 -4.12 -2.17
C ASP A 337 3.09 -3.74 -1.13
N ASN A 338 1.86 -4.12 -1.40
CA ASN A 338 0.70 -3.98 -0.53
C ASN A 338 -0.38 -4.95 -1.01
N HIS A 339 -1.61 -4.80 -0.52
CA HIS A 339 -2.75 -5.63 -0.93
C HIS A 339 -3.19 -5.43 -2.39
N ASP A 340 -2.66 -4.43 -3.08
CA ASP A 340 -2.96 -4.12 -4.49
C ASP A 340 -1.80 -4.45 -5.44
N GLN A 341 -0.68 -4.94 -4.93
CA GLN A 341 0.51 -5.22 -5.71
C GLN A 341 0.92 -6.69 -5.55
N PRO A 342 1.50 -7.30 -6.59
CA PRO A 342 2.03 -8.66 -6.45
C PRO A 342 3.15 -8.72 -5.41
N ARG A 343 3.48 -9.93 -4.95
CA ARG A 343 4.52 -10.14 -3.95
C ARG A 343 5.87 -9.63 -4.44
N VAL A 344 6.57 -8.90 -3.58
CA VAL A 344 7.82 -8.21 -3.95
C VAL A 344 8.90 -9.16 -4.46
N VAL A 345 9.11 -10.31 -3.83
CA VAL A 345 10.17 -11.24 -4.24
C VAL A 345 9.89 -11.86 -5.61
N SER A 346 8.62 -12.03 -5.97
CA SER A 346 8.22 -12.56 -7.28
C SER A 346 8.34 -11.50 -8.37
N ARG A 347 8.07 -10.24 -8.05
CA ARG A 347 8.06 -9.15 -9.03
C ARG A 347 9.44 -8.51 -9.22
N PHE A 348 10.07 -8.11 -8.13
CA PHE A 348 11.34 -7.36 -8.14
C PHE A 348 12.56 -8.23 -7.89
N GLY A 349 12.37 -9.39 -7.27
CA GLY A 349 13.43 -10.32 -6.94
C GLY A 349 13.43 -11.58 -7.80
N ASN A 350 13.87 -12.66 -7.20
CA ASN A 350 13.91 -13.97 -7.82
C ASN A 350 13.33 -15.00 -6.83
N ASP A 351 12.12 -15.48 -7.12
CA ASP A 351 11.38 -16.37 -6.23
C ASP A 351 11.70 -17.86 -6.43
N SER A 352 12.74 -18.18 -7.21
CA SER A 352 13.24 -19.55 -7.31
C SER A 352 13.68 -20.07 -5.95
N GLU A 353 13.67 -21.37 -5.78
CA GLU A 353 14.13 -22.00 -4.52
C GLU A 353 15.54 -21.56 -4.15
N GLN A 354 16.42 -21.44 -5.14
CA GLN A 354 17.83 -21.03 -4.94
C GLN A 354 17.95 -19.58 -4.44
N PHE A 355 17.16 -18.64 -4.97
CA PHE A 355 17.39 -17.21 -4.79
C PHE A 355 16.30 -16.47 -4.01
N ARG A 356 15.21 -17.13 -3.63
CA ARG A 356 14.09 -16.47 -2.93
C ARG A 356 14.52 -15.75 -1.66
N VAL A 357 15.23 -16.45 -0.79
CA VAL A 357 15.64 -15.90 0.51
C VAL A 357 16.65 -14.78 0.33
N VAL A 358 17.69 -15.02 -0.46
CA VAL A 358 18.76 -14.04 -0.64
C VAL A 358 18.26 -12.78 -1.35
N SER A 359 17.40 -12.92 -2.36
CA SER A 359 16.85 -11.76 -3.07
C SER A 359 15.81 -11.02 -2.24
N ALA A 360 15.01 -11.71 -1.43
CA ALA A 360 14.10 -11.06 -0.48
C ALA A 360 14.85 -10.19 0.52
N LYS A 361 15.96 -10.67 1.06
CA LYS A 361 16.83 -9.92 1.97
C LYS A 361 17.46 -8.72 1.27
N MET A 362 17.91 -8.89 0.04
CA MET A 362 18.50 -7.79 -0.75
C MET A 362 17.47 -6.67 -0.96
N LEU A 363 16.25 -7.01 -1.37
CA LEU A 363 15.19 -6.03 -1.58
C LEU A 363 14.82 -5.30 -0.28
N ALA A 364 14.75 -6.02 0.83
CA ALA A 364 14.52 -5.43 2.14
C ALA A 364 15.61 -4.43 2.52
N THR A 365 16.87 -4.79 2.31
CA THR A 365 18.01 -3.91 2.58
C THR A 365 17.92 -2.63 1.77
N CYS A 366 17.69 -2.77 0.47
CA CYS A 366 17.59 -1.64 -0.46
C CYS A 366 16.56 -0.61 -0.01
N LEU A 367 15.36 -1.06 0.36
CA LEU A 367 14.28 -0.15 0.74
C LEU A 367 14.45 0.41 2.15
N HIS A 368 14.75 -0.43 3.12
CA HIS A 368 14.76 -0.04 4.54
C HIS A 368 15.91 0.90 4.91
N MET A 369 16.96 0.96 4.11
CA MET A 369 18.08 1.88 4.32
C MET A 369 17.90 3.23 3.62
N MET A 370 16.82 3.42 2.86
CA MET A 370 16.46 4.72 2.28
C MET A 370 15.87 5.64 3.34
N LYS A 371 15.79 6.94 3.02
CA LYS A 371 15.16 7.95 3.89
C LYS A 371 13.66 7.95 3.68
N GLY A 372 12.91 7.64 4.72
CA GLY A 372 11.46 7.56 4.72
C GLY A 372 10.95 6.55 5.73
N THR A 373 9.64 6.44 5.85
CA THR A 373 9.00 5.48 6.74
C THR A 373 8.65 4.20 5.96
N PRO A 374 9.21 3.03 6.35
CA PRO A 374 8.97 1.78 5.62
C PRO A 374 7.67 1.11 6.03
N TYR A 375 7.04 0.50 5.04
CA TYR A 375 5.81 -0.29 5.16
C TYR A 375 6.08 -1.72 4.71
N ILE A 376 5.77 -2.67 5.59
CA ILE A 376 5.92 -4.10 5.33
C ILE A 376 4.52 -4.68 5.11
N TYR A 377 4.30 -5.36 4.00
CA TYR A 377 3.04 -6.06 3.78
C TYR A 377 3.10 -7.46 4.36
N GLN A 378 1.99 -7.93 4.97
CA GLN A 378 1.93 -9.27 5.57
C GLN A 378 2.47 -10.36 4.63
N GLY A 379 3.39 -11.18 5.13
CA GLY A 379 4.05 -12.23 4.36
C GLY A 379 5.35 -11.80 3.70
N GLU A 380 5.60 -10.51 3.53
CA GLU A 380 6.88 -10.00 3.02
C GLU A 380 8.04 -10.43 3.94
N GLU A 381 7.82 -10.39 5.24
CA GLU A 381 8.83 -10.73 6.26
C GLU A 381 9.24 -12.21 6.30
N ILE A 382 8.53 -13.07 5.59
CA ILE A 382 8.92 -14.49 5.45
C ILE A 382 9.19 -14.86 3.99
N GLY A 383 9.19 -13.87 3.10
CA GLY A 383 9.47 -14.08 1.68
C GLY A 383 8.38 -14.84 0.94
N MET A 384 7.12 -14.59 1.26
CA MET A 384 5.99 -15.16 0.52
C MET A 384 6.02 -14.74 -0.95
N THR A 385 5.65 -15.68 -1.82
CA THR A 385 5.67 -15.52 -3.27
C THR A 385 4.27 -15.34 -3.85
N ASN A 386 4.20 -14.94 -5.12
CA ASN A 386 2.97 -15.05 -5.90
C ASN A 386 2.48 -16.50 -5.90
N VAL A 387 1.17 -16.67 -6.01
CA VAL A 387 0.54 -18.00 -6.04
C VAL A 387 0.46 -18.57 -7.45
N TYR A 388 0.48 -17.71 -8.48
CA TYR A 388 0.45 -18.11 -9.89
C TYR A 388 -0.74 -19.02 -10.24
N PHE A 389 -1.97 -18.65 -9.86
CA PHE A 389 -3.16 -19.43 -10.21
C PHE A 389 -3.27 -19.67 -11.72
N ASP A 390 -3.50 -20.93 -12.11
CA ASP A 390 -3.60 -21.35 -13.52
C ASP A 390 -4.98 -21.15 -14.12
N ARG A 391 -6.01 -20.99 -13.29
CA ARG A 391 -7.42 -20.96 -13.70
C ARG A 391 -8.08 -19.68 -13.25
N LEU A 392 -8.88 -19.07 -14.14
CA LEU A 392 -9.65 -17.87 -13.79
C LEU A 392 -10.58 -18.10 -12.59
N GLU A 393 -11.12 -19.30 -12.45
CA GLU A 393 -12.04 -19.66 -11.36
C GLU A 393 -11.41 -19.60 -9.97
N ASP A 394 -10.07 -19.64 -9.88
CA ASP A 394 -9.35 -19.53 -8.61
C ASP A 394 -9.18 -18.09 -8.15
N TYR A 395 -9.29 -17.13 -9.09
CA TYR A 395 -9.20 -15.70 -8.76
C TYR A 395 -10.49 -15.22 -8.12
N ARG A 396 -10.36 -14.31 -7.15
CA ARG A 396 -11.49 -13.72 -6.40
C ARG A 396 -11.60 -12.20 -6.61
N ASP A 397 -10.54 -11.57 -7.10
CA ASP A 397 -10.47 -10.13 -7.24
C ASP A 397 -11.31 -9.65 -8.43
N ILE A 398 -12.22 -8.71 -8.15
CA ILE A 398 -13.08 -8.07 -9.16
C ILE A 398 -12.26 -7.44 -10.29
N GLU A 399 -11.13 -6.81 -9.97
CA GLU A 399 -10.25 -6.21 -10.99
C GLU A 399 -9.73 -7.25 -11.97
N SER A 400 -9.24 -8.38 -11.46
CA SER A 400 -8.68 -9.46 -12.30
C SER A 400 -9.76 -10.12 -13.17
N ILE A 401 -10.90 -10.43 -12.58
CA ILE A 401 -12.01 -11.10 -13.27
C ILE A 401 -12.56 -10.18 -14.37
N ASN A 402 -12.81 -8.93 -14.05
CA ASN A 402 -13.34 -7.97 -15.01
C ASN A 402 -12.35 -7.64 -16.12
N ALA A 403 -11.05 -7.51 -15.80
CA ALA A 403 -10.01 -7.29 -16.81
C ALA A 403 -9.93 -8.47 -17.79
N TYR A 404 -9.98 -9.70 -17.27
CA TYR A 404 -9.98 -10.88 -18.15
C TYR A 404 -11.14 -10.79 -19.15
N HIS A 405 -12.35 -10.58 -18.69
CA HIS A 405 -13.52 -10.52 -19.58
C HIS A 405 -13.46 -9.31 -20.52
N GLN A 406 -13.04 -8.15 -20.06
CA GLN A 406 -12.94 -6.96 -20.90
C GLN A 406 -11.96 -7.14 -22.05
N TYR A 407 -10.79 -7.70 -21.80
CA TYR A 407 -9.72 -7.78 -22.80
C TYR A 407 -9.74 -9.07 -23.61
N VAL A 408 -10.20 -10.18 -23.05
CA VAL A 408 -10.34 -11.44 -23.77
C VAL A 408 -11.63 -11.47 -24.61
N ASP A 409 -12.77 -11.10 -24.03
CA ASP A 409 -14.05 -11.14 -24.73
C ASP A 409 -14.10 -10.12 -25.88
N SER A 410 -13.40 -9.00 -25.77
CA SER A 410 -13.24 -8.00 -26.83
C SER A 410 -12.25 -8.44 -27.94
N GLY A 411 -11.51 -9.52 -27.74
CA GLY A 411 -10.52 -10.00 -28.68
C GLY A 411 -9.19 -9.24 -28.69
N LEU A 412 -8.99 -8.31 -27.74
CA LEU A 412 -7.74 -7.53 -27.65
C LEU A 412 -6.55 -8.35 -27.18
N VAL A 413 -6.79 -9.35 -26.32
CA VAL A 413 -5.76 -10.20 -25.73
C VAL A 413 -6.23 -11.65 -25.78
N SER A 414 -5.31 -12.59 -26.08
CA SER A 414 -5.65 -14.02 -26.04
C SER A 414 -5.85 -14.49 -24.61
N PRO A 415 -6.66 -15.55 -24.36
CA PRO A 415 -6.83 -16.12 -23.03
C PRO A 415 -5.51 -16.51 -22.37
N GLU A 416 -4.60 -17.14 -23.11
CA GLU A 416 -3.30 -17.57 -22.59
C GLU A 416 -2.43 -16.40 -22.18
N LYS A 417 -2.41 -15.34 -22.98
CA LYS A 417 -1.63 -14.13 -22.68
C LYS A 417 -2.20 -13.41 -21.46
N MET A 418 -3.53 -13.28 -21.39
CA MET A 418 -4.17 -12.65 -20.23
C MET A 418 -3.88 -13.42 -18.94
N MET A 419 -3.90 -14.76 -18.99
CA MET A 419 -3.54 -15.57 -17.82
C MET A 419 -2.07 -15.34 -17.39
N SER A 420 -1.15 -15.14 -18.34
CA SER A 420 0.23 -14.81 -17.99
C SER A 420 0.34 -13.48 -17.26
N TYR A 421 -0.48 -12.49 -17.62
CA TYR A 421 -0.55 -11.21 -16.93
C TYR A 421 -1.12 -11.37 -15.53
N LEU A 422 -2.23 -12.11 -15.37
CA LEU A 422 -2.84 -12.35 -14.07
C LEU A 422 -1.87 -13.03 -13.10
N LYS A 423 -1.12 -14.03 -13.57
CA LYS A 423 -0.14 -14.74 -12.75
C LYS A 423 0.91 -13.82 -12.14
N LEU A 424 1.34 -12.80 -12.89
CA LEU A 424 2.37 -11.88 -12.40
C LEU A 424 1.79 -10.68 -11.65
N ILE A 425 0.65 -10.13 -12.08
CA ILE A 425 0.18 -8.79 -11.68
C ILE A 425 -1.07 -8.80 -10.82
N SER A 426 -1.91 -9.86 -10.85
CA SER A 426 -3.16 -9.87 -10.09
C SER A 426 -2.96 -9.53 -8.63
N ARG A 427 -3.86 -8.71 -8.09
CA ARG A 427 -3.91 -8.38 -6.66
C ARG A 427 -4.11 -9.63 -5.78
N ASP A 428 -4.72 -10.68 -6.32
CA ASP A 428 -4.93 -11.94 -5.57
C ASP A 428 -3.61 -12.59 -5.13
N ASN A 429 -2.51 -12.33 -5.83
CA ASN A 429 -1.19 -12.82 -5.41
C ASN A 429 -0.81 -12.30 -4.01
N ALA A 430 -1.24 -11.10 -3.66
CA ALA A 430 -1.03 -10.51 -2.33
C ALA A 430 -2.10 -10.95 -1.32
N ARG A 431 -3.21 -11.51 -1.77
CA ARG A 431 -4.39 -11.79 -0.92
C ARG A 431 -4.54 -13.24 -0.50
N THR A 432 -3.61 -14.10 -0.93
CA THR A 432 -3.54 -15.46 -0.42
C THR A 432 -3.29 -15.45 1.10
N PRO A 433 -3.86 -16.44 1.83
CA PRO A 433 -3.74 -16.48 3.27
C PRO A 433 -2.30 -16.46 3.78
N MET A 434 -2.08 -15.77 4.89
CA MET A 434 -0.81 -15.79 5.62
C MET A 434 -0.44 -17.22 5.97
N GLN A 435 0.83 -17.57 5.78
CA GLN A 435 1.33 -18.94 5.95
C GLN A 435 2.00 -19.07 7.31
N TRP A 436 1.26 -19.62 8.30
CA TRP A 436 1.72 -19.70 9.68
C TRP A 436 2.55 -20.95 9.98
N ASN A 437 2.17 -22.09 9.40
CA ASN A 437 2.87 -23.35 9.64
C ASN A 437 2.63 -24.33 8.48
N SER A 438 3.15 -25.56 8.60
CA SER A 438 3.03 -26.58 7.56
C SER A 438 1.79 -27.45 7.67
N SER A 439 0.87 -27.14 8.58
CA SER A 439 -0.39 -27.88 8.70
C SER A 439 -1.37 -27.47 7.61
N LYS A 440 -2.49 -28.20 7.49
CA LYS A 440 -3.52 -27.93 6.48
C LYS A 440 -3.90 -26.44 6.46
N ASN A 441 -4.03 -25.88 5.26
CA ASN A 441 -4.33 -24.46 5.03
C ASN A 441 -3.31 -23.52 5.69
N ALA A 442 -2.07 -23.97 5.83
CA ALA A 442 -0.97 -23.18 6.41
C ALA A 442 -1.24 -22.71 7.86
N GLY A 443 -2.18 -23.32 8.57
CA GLY A 443 -2.58 -22.87 9.90
C GLY A 443 -3.40 -21.59 9.89
N PHE A 444 -3.82 -21.12 8.72
CA PHE A 444 -4.65 -19.91 8.59
C PHE A 444 -6.09 -20.14 9.06
N THR A 445 -6.68 -21.29 8.70
CA THR A 445 -8.06 -21.65 9.04
C THR A 445 -8.22 -23.14 9.29
N THR A 446 -9.16 -23.51 10.14
CA THR A 446 -9.62 -24.90 10.29
C THR A 446 -10.76 -25.25 9.33
N GLY A 447 -11.31 -24.25 8.64
CA GLY A 447 -12.37 -24.41 7.64
C GLY A 447 -11.82 -24.41 6.21
N THR A 448 -12.67 -23.99 5.27
CA THR A 448 -12.29 -23.81 3.86
C THR A 448 -11.91 -22.35 3.64
N PRO A 449 -10.67 -22.05 3.21
CA PRO A 449 -10.25 -20.66 3.00
C PRO A 449 -11.05 -20.01 1.86
N TRP A 450 -11.37 -18.72 2.02
CA TRP A 450 -12.13 -17.94 1.03
C TRP A 450 -11.41 -17.82 -0.31
N ILE A 451 -10.08 -17.91 -0.30
CA ILE A 451 -9.19 -17.98 -1.46
C ILE A 451 -8.17 -19.09 -1.19
N HIS A 452 -7.73 -19.80 -2.22
CA HIS A 452 -6.79 -20.89 -2.05
C HIS A 452 -5.47 -20.43 -1.43
N VAL A 453 -4.97 -21.22 -0.48
CA VAL A 453 -3.65 -21.05 0.11
C VAL A 453 -2.59 -21.39 -0.94
N ASN A 454 -1.49 -20.61 -0.97
CA ASN A 454 -0.37 -20.92 -1.84
C ASN A 454 0.23 -22.28 -1.45
N PRO A 455 0.33 -23.23 -2.40
CA PRO A 455 0.78 -24.61 -2.09
C PRO A 455 2.17 -24.69 -1.47
N ASN A 456 3.01 -23.65 -1.60
CA ASN A 456 4.36 -23.65 -1.03
C ASN A 456 4.40 -23.41 0.49
N TYR A 457 3.25 -23.35 1.17
CA TYR A 457 3.17 -23.11 2.59
C TYR A 457 3.90 -24.19 3.43
N THR A 458 4.08 -25.38 2.89
CA THR A 458 4.78 -26.47 3.60
C THR A 458 6.25 -26.11 3.84
N ALA A 459 6.85 -25.30 2.98
CA ALA A 459 8.24 -24.84 3.09
C ALA A 459 8.33 -23.38 3.55
N ILE A 460 7.41 -22.51 3.13
CA ILE A 460 7.41 -21.07 3.43
C ILE A 460 6.31 -20.77 4.44
N ASN A 461 6.68 -20.62 5.70
CA ASN A 461 5.74 -20.31 6.78
C ASN A 461 6.46 -19.69 7.98
N THR A 462 5.70 -19.06 8.87
CA THR A 462 6.28 -18.35 10.02
C THR A 462 6.96 -19.29 11.00
N GLU A 463 6.43 -20.49 11.24
CA GLU A 463 7.04 -21.45 12.15
C GLU A 463 8.44 -21.84 11.68
N ALA A 464 8.60 -22.15 10.40
CA ALA A 464 9.90 -22.46 9.81
C ALA A 464 10.84 -21.25 9.86
N ALA A 465 10.32 -20.05 9.59
CA ALA A 465 11.11 -18.82 9.63
C ALA A 465 11.61 -18.51 11.05
N LEU A 466 10.77 -18.69 12.06
CA LEU A 466 11.14 -18.45 13.46
C LEU A 466 12.16 -19.47 13.98
N ALA A 467 12.21 -20.67 13.40
CA ALA A 467 13.16 -21.72 13.76
C ALA A 467 14.54 -21.55 13.10
N ASP A 468 14.64 -20.73 12.06
CA ASP A 468 15.86 -20.53 11.28
C ASP A 468 16.47 -19.15 11.57
N PRO A 469 17.63 -19.07 12.27
CA PRO A 469 18.25 -17.77 12.57
C PRO A 469 18.66 -16.99 11.32
N ASP A 470 18.81 -17.63 10.17
CA ASP A 470 19.19 -17.02 8.90
C ASP A 470 17.99 -16.75 8.00
N SER A 471 16.75 -16.83 8.53
CA SER A 471 15.54 -16.61 7.77
C SER A 471 15.34 -15.14 7.39
N VAL A 472 14.47 -14.91 6.41
CA VAL A 472 14.04 -13.56 6.00
C VAL A 472 13.45 -12.81 7.21
N PHE A 473 12.71 -13.48 8.08
CA PHE A 473 12.10 -12.88 9.28
C PHE A 473 13.14 -12.19 10.17
N TYR A 474 14.21 -12.88 10.54
CA TYR A 474 15.25 -12.32 11.41
C TYR A 474 16.06 -11.24 10.71
N TYR A 475 16.14 -11.29 9.39
CA TYR A 475 16.76 -10.23 8.61
C TYR A 475 15.93 -8.93 8.69
N TYR A 476 14.62 -9.03 8.52
CA TYR A 476 13.71 -7.89 8.74
C TYR A 476 13.78 -7.37 10.17
N GLN A 477 13.77 -8.27 11.16
CA GLN A 477 13.92 -7.89 12.56
C GLN A 477 15.19 -7.08 12.79
N LYS A 478 16.30 -7.48 12.18
CA LYS A 478 17.58 -6.77 12.29
C LYS A 478 17.53 -5.40 11.61
N LEU A 479 16.93 -5.30 10.44
CA LEU A 479 16.75 -4.01 9.75
C LEU A 479 15.93 -3.04 10.61
N ILE A 480 14.86 -3.51 11.22
CA ILE A 480 14.02 -2.71 12.11
C ILE A 480 14.80 -2.27 13.34
N GLN A 481 15.57 -3.17 13.94
CA GLN A 481 16.42 -2.85 15.08
C GLN A 481 17.46 -1.77 14.75
N LEU A 482 18.10 -1.85 13.59
CA LEU A 482 19.03 -0.83 13.12
C LEU A 482 18.36 0.54 12.97
N ARG A 483 17.15 0.56 12.43
CA ARG A 483 16.36 1.79 12.31
C ARG A 483 16.04 2.40 13.67
N HIS A 484 15.66 1.57 14.64
CA HIS A 484 15.32 2.05 15.99
C HIS A 484 16.55 2.54 16.76
N SER A 485 17.74 2.04 16.46
CA SER A 485 18.96 2.34 17.23
C SER A 485 19.87 3.38 16.58
N LEU A 486 19.77 3.60 15.26
CA LEU A 486 20.70 4.46 14.52
C LEU A 486 19.98 5.62 13.85
N PRO A 487 20.10 6.85 14.38
CA PRO A 487 19.47 8.02 13.78
C PRO A 487 19.81 8.25 12.30
N ILE A 488 21.00 7.87 11.86
CA ILE A 488 21.40 8.02 10.46
C ILE A 488 20.49 7.24 9.49
N VAL A 489 19.97 6.09 9.90
CA VAL A 489 19.05 5.30 9.06
C VAL A 489 17.75 6.08 8.81
N VAL A 490 17.27 6.80 9.81
CA VAL A 490 16.04 7.60 9.71
C VAL A 490 16.28 8.96 9.07
N TYR A 491 17.27 9.71 9.57
CA TYR A 491 17.41 11.14 9.33
C TYR A 491 18.57 11.52 8.40
N GLY A 492 19.45 10.58 8.05
CA GLY A 492 20.57 10.86 7.16
C GLY A 492 20.13 11.30 5.77
N THR A 493 20.89 12.19 5.14
CA THR A 493 20.63 12.60 3.76
C THR A 493 21.03 11.52 2.78
N PHE A 494 20.28 11.40 1.69
CA PHE A 494 20.50 10.39 0.66
C PHE A 494 21.41 10.94 -0.45
N HIS A 495 22.33 10.09 -0.93
CA HIS A 495 23.11 10.36 -2.12
C HIS A 495 23.31 9.06 -2.92
N GLY A 496 22.87 9.04 -4.18
CA GLY A 496 23.01 7.88 -5.06
C GLY A 496 24.46 7.68 -5.52
N LEU A 497 24.84 6.41 -5.60
CA LEU A 497 26.11 5.97 -6.15
C LEU A 497 25.85 5.05 -7.34
N LEU A 498 26.82 4.92 -8.26
CA LEU A 498 26.74 4.00 -9.39
C LEU A 498 25.41 4.15 -10.18
N GLU A 499 24.98 5.38 -10.38
CA GLU A 499 23.65 5.68 -10.96
C GLU A 499 23.47 5.19 -12.40
N ASP A 500 24.57 4.88 -13.11
CA ASP A 500 24.54 4.31 -14.46
C ASP A 500 24.62 2.76 -14.47
N SER A 501 24.76 2.13 -13.32
CA SER A 501 24.82 0.66 -13.25
C SER A 501 23.48 0.04 -13.59
N GLU A 502 23.49 -0.99 -14.44
CA GLU A 502 22.29 -1.78 -14.76
C GLU A 502 22.07 -2.92 -13.76
N THR A 503 23.02 -3.16 -12.86
CA THR A 503 23.04 -4.36 -12.00
C THR A 503 23.08 -4.05 -10.51
N ILE A 504 23.70 -2.92 -10.11
CA ILE A 504 23.90 -2.59 -8.70
C ILE A 504 23.12 -1.32 -8.34
N TYR A 505 22.36 -1.39 -7.26
CA TYR A 505 21.74 -0.23 -6.64
C TYR A 505 22.56 0.15 -5.40
N ALA A 506 23.19 1.32 -5.43
CA ALA A 506 24.02 1.78 -4.33
C ALA A 506 23.74 3.24 -3.98
N TYR A 507 23.89 3.55 -2.71
CA TYR A 507 23.72 4.92 -2.20
C TYR A 507 24.36 5.07 -0.84
N THR A 508 24.51 6.32 -0.42
CA THR A 508 24.93 6.67 0.94
C THR A 508 23.84 7.42 1.68
N ARG A 509 23.90 7.34 3.00
CA ARG A 509 23.16 8.18 3.93
C ARG A 509 24.18 8.89 4.81
N THR A 510 24.01 10.18 5.02
CA THR A 510 24.98 10.99 5.77
C THR A 510 24.27 11.74 6.89
N LEU A 511 24.82 11.66 8.10
CA LEU A 511 24.37 12.42 9.25
C LEU A 511 25.58 12.82 10.08
N ASP A 512 25.77 14.14 10.27
CA ASP A 512 26.93 14.70 10.93
C ASP A 512 28.23 14.19 10.28
N ASP A 513 29.13 13.53 11.02
CA ASP A 513 30.38 13.01 10.50
C ASP A 513 30.31 11.52 10.10
N GLN A 514 29.13 10.91 10.12
CA GLN A 514 28.95 9.51 9.77
C GLN A 514 28.39 9.34 8.36
N THR A 515 28.84 8.29 7.69
CA THR A 515 28.33 7.86 6.38
C THR A 515 27.91 6.40 6.43
N LEU A 516 26.69 6.13 6.02
CA LEU A 516 26.16 4.80 5.80
C LEU A 516 26.25 4.50 4.31
N THR A 517 26.90 3.41 3.93
CA THR A 517 27.02 2.99 2.52
C THR A 517 26.25 1.70 2.30
N VAL A 518 25.38 1.70 1.29
CA VAL A 518 24.51 0.58 0.93
C VAL A 518 24.77 0.19 -0.51
N ALA A 519 24.95 -1.10 -0.78
CA ALA A 519 25.05 -1.61 -2.15
C ALA A 519 24.30 -2.93 -2.28
N CYS A 520 23.50 -3.05 -3.34
CA CYS A 520 22.61 -4.18 -3.59
C CYS A 520 22.78 -4.68 -5.03
N ASN A 521 23.12 -5.94 -5.20
CA ASN A 521 23.18 -6.58 -6.51
C ASN A 521 21.78 -7.13 -6.87
N PHE A 522 21.20 -6.59 -7.94
CA PHE A 522 19.87 -6.98 -8.43
C PHE A 522 19.90 -8.14 -9.42
N THR A 523 21.06 -8.83 -9.56
CA THR A 523 21.23 -9.93 -10.52
C THR A 523 21.60 -11.25 -9.85
N ASP A 524 21.40 -12.33 -10.56
CA ASP A 524 21.75 -13.70 -10.15
C ASP A 524 23.20 -14.08 -10.47
N THR A 525 24.03 -13.10 -10.83
CA THR A 525 25.46 -13.29 -11.11
C THR A 525 26.32 -12.33 -10.29
N GLU A 526 27.58 -12.68 -10.09
CA GLU A 526 28.54 -11.78 -9.45
C GLU A 526 28.71 -10.51 -10.29
N GLN A 527 28.80 -9.36 -9.61
CA GLN A 527 28.97 -8.05 -10.24
C GLN A 527 30.17 -7.33 -9.62
N PRO A 528 31.00 -6.66 -10.42
CA PRO A 528 32.11 -5.84 -9.89
C PRO A 528 31.58 -4.73 -9.00
N CYS A 529 32.20 -4.57 -7.84
CA CYS A 529 31.87 -3.50 -6.89
C CYS A 529 33.07 -3.23 -5.98
N ASP A 530 33.59 -2.02 -5.98
CA ASP A 530 34.75 -1.61 -5.19
C ASP A 530 34.41 -0.71 -4.00
N LEU A 531 33.13 -0.50 -3.72
CA LEU A 531 32.66 0.44 -2.70
C LEU A 531 33.13 0.08 -1.28
N PHE A 532 33.47 -1.17 -1.02
CA PHE A 532 33.87 -1.65 0.31
C PHE A 532 35.38 -1.93 0.44
N GLU A 533 36.15 -1.66 -0.61
CA GLU A 533 37.58 -2.00 -0.68
C GLU A 533 38.47 -1.00 0.11
N ASN A 534 38.01 0.24 0.33
CA ASN A 534 38.77 1.28 1.02
C ASN A 534 38.58 1.28 2.55
N GLY A 535 37.93 0.24 3.08
CA GLY A 535 37.70 0.12 4.51
C GLY A 535 36.45 0.84 5.00
N PHE A 536 36.02 0.46 6.20
CA PHE A 536 34.85 1.03 6.89
C PHE A 536 34.99 0.72 8.38
N SER A 537 34.23 1.43 9.23
CA SER A 537 34.28 1.21 10.68
C SER A 537 33.56 -0.06 11.10
N GLU A 538 32.38 -0.31 10.55
CA GLU A 538 31.53 -1.44 10.95
C GLU A 538 30.63 -1.88 9.80
N GLU A 539 30.46 -3.20 9.62
CA GLU A 539 29.42 -3.75 8.76
C GLU A 539 28.17 -3.98 9.61
N LEU A 540 27.08 -3.28 9.26
CA LEU A 540 25.86 -3.32 10.05
C LEU A 540 25.00 -4.53 9.74
N ILE A 541 24.87 -4.88 8.46
CA ILE A 541 24.07 -6.00 8.00
C ILE A 541 24.46 -6.42 6.59
N SER A 542 24.39 -7.73 6.33
CA SER A 542 24.52 -8.31 5.00
C SER A 542 23.74 -9.63 4.92
N ASN A 543 23.28 -9.97 3.72
CA ASN A 543 22.62 -11.25 3.46
C ASN A 543 23.61 -12.38 3.09
N TYR A 544 24.90 -12.09 3.11
CA TYR A 544 25.98 -13.07 2.97
C TYR A 544 26.89 -13.03 4.19
N LYS A 545 27.29 -14.18 4.68
CA LYS A 545 28.20 -14.29 5.83
C LYS A 545 29.65 -13.99 5.44
N GLU A 546 30.04 -14.39 4.23
CA GLU A 546 31.37 -14.16 3.68
C GLU A 546 31.28 -13.33 2.42
N HIS A 547 32.25 -12.44 2.24
CA HIS A 547 32.32 -11.54 1.09
C HIS A 547 33.52 -11.87 0.22
N LYS A 548 33.41 -11.61 -1.09
CA LYS A 548 34.50 -11.72 -2.04
C LYS A 548 35.02 -10.33 -2.37
N ALA A 549 36.33 -10.16 -2.39
CA ALA A 549 36.96 -8.88 -2.72
C ALA A 549 36.57 -8.39 -4.12
N GLY A 550 36.21 -7.11 -4.24
CA GLY A 550 35.95 -6.46 -5.51
C GLY A 550 34.65 -6.85 -6.22
N VAL A 551 33.80 -7.66 -5.59
CA VAL A 551 32.53 -8.09 -6.21
C VAL A 551 31.40 -8.16 -5.18
N LEU A 552 30.16 -8.06 -5.68
CA LEU A 552 28.96 -8.50 -4.96
C LEU A 552 28.49 -9.82 -5.55
N GLN A 553 28.25 -10.79 -4.70
CA GLN A 553 27.71 -12.11 -5.09
C GLN A 553 26.25 -11.98 -5.54
N PRO A 554 25.63 -13.02 -6.13
CA PRO A 554 24.24 -12.94 -6.61
C PRO A 554 23.29 -12.43 -5.52
N TYR A 555 22.55 -11.35 -5.83
CA TYR A 555 21.63 -10.68 -4.89
C TYR A 555 22.26 -10.29 -3.54
N GLU A 556 23.55 -10.12 -3.50
CA GLU A 556 24.23 -9.67 -2.27
C GLU A 556 23.88 -8.22 -1.96
N ALA A 557 23.60 -7.95 -0.67
CA ALA A 557 23.42 -6.61 -0.14
C ALA A 557 24.36 -6.42 1.06
N ARG A 558 24.99 -5.24 1.11
CA ARG A 558 25.87 -4.86 2.22
C ARG A 558 25.55 -3.46 2.71
N VAL A 559 25.61 -3.27 4.01
CA VAL A 559 25.44 -1.98 4.66
C VAL A 559 26.58 -1.77 5.64
N VAL A 560 27.37 -0.73 5.41
CA VAL A 560 28.52 -0.41 6.27
C VAL A 560 28.45 1.01 6.77
N LEU A 561 29.02 1.24 7.96
CA LEU A 561 29.12 2.55 8.59
C LEU A 561 30.58 2.99 8.59
N SER A 562 30.80 4.25 8.21
CA SER A 562 32.12 4.90 8.21
C SER A 562 32.11 6.23 8.94
#